data_6d1f93c2aaa87e945582ff328165fcd9
#
_entry.id   6d1f93c2aaa87e945582ff328165fcd9
#
_cell.length_a   1.000
_cell.length_b   1.000
_cell.length_c   1.000
_cell.angle_alpha   90.00
_cell.angle_beta   90.00
_cell.angle_gamma   90.00
#
_symmetry.space_group_name_H-M   'P 1'
#
loop_
_entity.id
_entity.type
_entity.pdbx_description
1 polymer ?
#
loop_
_entity_poly.entity_id
_entity_poly.type
_entity_poly.pdbx_seq_one_letter_code
_entity_poly.pdbx_strand_id
1 'polypeptide(L)'
;MKRLRAWVFALLLGMLASGCGGGDNNDGVNSAGRQSGAQEKATSKGYALSTVIWKHEPIGVCWDLSNADFALYASQRDWSRLALEASWEAHSGVTFTGWQQCTNDPNYYGIRISVEDSAVTGPHTQGLGTELNNVVGGMVFNFTFRNWSPSCVGREEYCIRNVAAHEFGHAMGFAHEQNRPDTPSTCKEPAQGTYGDTLIGAWDLASIMNYCNPDWNGDGQLSTTDIVMAQMFYGPR
;
A
#
# COMPACT_ATOMS: atom_id res chain seq x y z
N MET A 1 25.05 -36.67 9.36
CA MET A 1 26.14 -36.36 10.29
C MET A 1 26.18 -34.87 10.55
N LYS A 2 25.70 -34.51 11.73
CA LYS A 2 26.22 -33.59 12.77
C LYS A 2 26.88 -32.28 12.26
N ARG A 3 26.36 -31.08 12.64
CA ARG A 3 26.68 -30.45 13.93
C ARG A 3 25.68 -29.36 14.32
N LEU A 4 25.07 -29.52 15.50
CA LEU A 4 24.49 -28.45 16.31
C LEU A 4 25.60 -27.47 16.74
N ARG A 5 25.31 -26.17 16.76
CA ARG A 5 26.03 -25.21 17.60
C ARG A 5 25.04 -24.40 18.43
N ALA A 6 25.03 -24.72 19.72
CA ALA A 6 24.40 -23.91 20.76
C ALA A 6 25.25 -22.66 21.03
N TRP A 7 24.59 -21.52 21.26
CA TRP A 7 25.21 -20.34 21.86
C TRP A 7 24.56 -20.01 23.18
N VAL A 8 25.42 -19.83 24.15
CA VAL A 8 25.17 -19.70 25.58
C VAL A 8 24.83 -18.24 25.90
N PHE A 9 23.81 -18.09 26.79
CA PHE A 9 23.45 -16.83 27.45
C PHE A 9 24.55 -16.40 28.42
N ALA A 10 24.89 -15.11 28.42
CA ALA A 10 25.60 -14.45 29.51
C ALA A 10 24.72 -13.29 30.01
N LEU A 11 24.19 -13.48 31.24
CA LEU A 11 23.59 -12.44 32.08
C LEU A 11 24.71 -11.62 32.72
N LEU A 12 24.59 -10.29 32.68
CA LEU A 12 25.34 -9.38 33.54
C LEU A 12 24.37 -8.47 34.30
N LEU A 13 24.27 -8.72 35.57
CA LEU A 13 23.67 -7.87 36.61
C LEU A 13 24.68 -6.78 36.97
N GLY A 14 24.22 -5.53 37.08
CA GLY A 14 25.01 -4.43 37.63
C GLY A 14 24.12 -3.46 38.42
N MET A 15 24.41 -3.37 39.76
CA MET A 15 23.63 -2.69 40.78
C MET A 15 23.84 -1.17 40.85
N LEU A 16 22.75 -0.51 41.22
CA LEU A 16 22.53 0.59 42.19
C LEU A 16 23.70 1.52 42.59
N ALA A 17 23.44 2.83 42.50
CA ALA A 17 23.87 3.78 43.51
C ALA A 17 22.90 4.94 43.65
N SER A 18 22.40 5.12 44.87
CA SER A 18 21.58 6.24 45.34
C SER A 18 22.44 7.47 45.62
N GLY A 19 21.88 8.68 45.44
CA GLY A 19 22.44 9.92 45.93
C GLY A 19 21.34 10.92 46.23
N CYS A 20 21.03 11.12 47.53
CA CYS A 20 20.21 12.21 48.05
C CYS A 20 21.03 13.49 48.20
N GLY A 21 20.39 14.64 47.97
CA GLY A 21 20.89 15.96 48.37
C GLY A 21 19.82 17.02 48.12
N GLY A 22 19.27 17.53 49.23
CA GLY A 22 18.21 18.51 49.29
C GLY A 22 18.76 19.96 49.32
N GLY A 23 17.86 20.91 49.27
CA GLY A 23 18.16 22.34 49.51
C GLY A 23 17.06 23.25 48.95
N ASP A 24 16.46 23.93 49.88
CA ASP A 24 15.23 24.74 49.85
C ASP A 24 15.32 26.08 49.10
N ASN A 25 14.13 26.61 48.91
CA ASN A 25 13.58 27.97 49.01
C ASN A 25 13.36 28.83 47.75
N ASN A 26 12.09 29.03 47.54
CA ASN A 26 11.28 30.28 47.47
C ASN A 26 11.60 31.31 46.39
N ASP A 27 10.62 31.62 45.67
CA ASP A 27 9.78 32.79 45.55
C ASP A 27 9.25 32.99 44.11
N GLY A 28 7.99 32.94 44.01
CA GLY A 28 6.97 33.60 43.25
C GLY A 28 7.33 34.40 42.00
N VAL A 29 6.56 34.21 40.99
CA VAL A 29 5.67 35.18 40.30
C VAL A 29 5.04 34.54 39.08
N ASN A 30 3.73 34.69 38.98
CA ASN A 30 2.88 34.40 37.85
C ASN A 30 3.44 34.87 36.50
N SER A 31 3.49 33.93 35.54
CA SER A 31 3.33 34.29 34.15
C SER A 31 2.65 33.13 33.43
N ALA A 32 1.40 33.34 33.06
CA ALA A 32 0.66 32.49 32.20
C ALA A 32 1.38 32.34 30.84
N GLY A 33 2.27 31.37 30.78
CA GLY A 33 2.87 30.90 29.55
C GLY A 33 1.89 30.03 28.80
N ARG A 34 1.24 30.64 27.81
CA ARG A 34 0.47 29.99 26.76
C ARG A 34 1.38 28.94 26.13
N GLN A 35 1.22 27.68 26.50
CA GLN A 35 1.75 26.56 25.74
C GLN A 35 1.02 26.56 24.40
N SER A 36 1.59 27.22 23.41
CA SER A 36 1.32 26.94 22.02
C SER A 36 1.79 25.52 21.78
N GLY A 37 0.85 24.55 21.86
CA GLY A 37 1.06 23.22 21.34
C GLY A 37 1.38 23.40 19.85
N ALA A 38 2.68 23.36 19.53
CA ALA A 38 3.11 23.08 18.18
C ALA A 38 2.58 21.69 17.89
N GLN A 39 1.39 21.62 17.28
CA GLN A 39 0.89 20.44 16.63
C GLN A 39 1.94 20.15 15.55
N GLU A 40 2.81 19.18 15.80
CA GLU A 40 3.68 18.64 14.77
C GLU A 40 2.76 18.25 13.62
N LYS A 41 2.80 19.06 12.57
CA LYS A 41 2.12 18.76 11.33
C LYS A 41 2.80 17.48 10.83
N ALA A 42 2.15 16.35 11.07
CA ALA A 42 2.59 15.06 10.54
C ALA A 42 2.90 15.30 9.06
N THR A 43 4.17 15.22 8.69
CA THR A 43 4.59 15.38 7.30
C THR A 43 4.13 14.13 6.58
N SER A 44 2.99 14.24 5.91
CA SER A 44 2.44 13.19 5.08
C SER A 44 3.48 12.76 4.04
N LYS A 45 3.54 11.49 3.72
CA LYS A 45 4.55 10.89 2.85
C LYS A 45 3.83 10.10 1.78
N GLY A 46 4.31 10.09 0.53
CA GLY A 46 3.77 9.33 -0.58
C GLY A 46 4.09 9.96 -1.93
N TYR A 47 3.74 9.31 -3.02
CA TYR A 47 4.00 9.74 -4.38
C TYR A 47 2.80 9.48 -5.28
N ALA A 48 2.16 10.52 -5.79
CA ALA A 48 0.95 10.45 -6.59
C ALA A 48 1.09 11.18 -7.92
N LEU A 49 0.30 10.76 -8.92
CA LEU A 49 0.04 11.52 -10.15
C LEU A 49 -1.31 12.22 -9.99
N SER A 50 -1.28 13.48 -9.57
CA SER A 50 -2.46 14.23 -9.14
C SER A 50 -3.47 14.49 -10.24
N THR A 51 -3.03 14.47 -11.50
CA THR A 51 -3.87 14.73 -12.68
C THR A 51 -4.81 13.58 -13.04
N VAL A 52 -4.53 12.37 -12.50
CA VAL A 52 -5.29 11.14 -12.80
C VAL A 52 -6.11 10.61 -11.64
N ILE A 53 -6.26 11.39 -10.58
CA ILE A 53 -7.12 11.03 -9.45
C ILE A 53 -8.59 10.99 -9.91
N TRP A 54 -9.32 9.96 -9.49
CA TRP A 54 -10.74 9.83 -9.80
C TRP A 54 -11.54 10.96 -9.15
N LYS A 55 -12.38 11.62 -9.94
CA LYS A 55 -13.18 12.77 -9.50
C LYS A 55 -14.60 12.37 -9.08
N HIS A 56 -15.01 11.18 -9.44
CA HIS A 56 -16.36 10.67 -9.19
C HIS A 56 -16.26 9.30 -8.52
N GLU A 57 -16.97 9.14 -7.44
CA GLU A 57 -17.12 7.90 -6.69
C GLU A 57 -18.57 7.41 -6.77
N PRO A 58 -18.84 6.13 -6.66
CA PRO A 58 -17.89 5.03 -6.52
C PRO A 58 -17.16 4.70 -7.83
N ILE A 59 -15.94 4.15 -7.74
CA ILE A 59 -15.16 3.67 -8.88
C ILE A 59 -15.66 2.28 -9.24
N GLY A 60 -16.06 2.09 -10.51
CA GLY A 60 -16.48 0.78 -10.98
C GLY A 60 -15.31 -0.20 -11.07
N VAL A 61 -15.57 -1.47 -10.80
CA VAL A 61 -14.62 -2.59 -11.00
C VAL A 61 -15.35 -3.72 -11.70
N CYS A 62 -14.76 -4.26 -12.76
CA CYS A 62 -15.27 -5.46 -13.40
C CYS A 62 -14.14 -6.39 -13.85
N TRP A 63 -14.48 -7.65 -14.10
CA TRP A 63 -13.56 -8.70 -14.49
C TRP A 63 -13.68 -9.03 -15.97
N ASP A 64 -12.60 -8.82 -16.73
CA ASP A 64 -12.49 -9.24 -18.14
C ASP A 64 -12.14 -10.74 -18.21
N LEU A 65 -13.06 -11.59 -17.85
CA LEU A 65 -12.90 -13.03 -17.79
C LEU A 65 -13.95 -13.74 -18.66
N SER A 66 -13.61 -14.92 -19.16
CA SER A 66 -14.61 -15.83 -19.71
C SER A 66 -15.62 -16.24 -18.65
N ASN A 67 -16.80 -16.70 -19.04
CA ASN A 67 -17.80 -17.22 -18.08
C ASN A 67 -17.24 -18.39 -17.24
N ALA A 68 -16.41 -19.23 -17.85
CA ALA A 68 -15.77 -20.35 -17.16
C ALA A 68 -14.76 -19.88 -16.11
N ASP A 69 -13.88 -18.94 -16.49
CA ASP A 69 -12.87 -18.40 -15.57
C ASP A 69 -13.49 -17.54 -14.48
N PHE A 70 -14.53 -16.77 -14.80
CA PHE A 70 -15.27 -16.00 -13.82
C PHE A 70 -15.89 -16.90 -12.73
N ALA A 71 -16.43 -18.04 -13.10
CA ALA A 71 -16.94 -19.03 -12.14
C ALA A 71 -15.80 -19.74 -11.39
N LEU A 72 -14.73 -20.11 -12.10
CA LEU A 72 -13.58 -20.82 -11.55
C LEU A 72 -12.87 -20.01 -10.45
N TYR A 73 -12.68 -18.71 -10.68
CA TYR A 73 -11.92 -17.82 -9.78
C TYR A 73 -12.79 -17.05 -8.79
N ALA A 74 -13.95 -17.60 -8.38
CA ALA A 74 -14.86 -16.92 -7.47
C ALA A 74 -14.19 -16.54 -6.14
N SER A 75 -13.43 -17.44 -5.51
CA SER A 75 -12.72 -17.16 -4.26
C SER A 75 -11.62 -16.12 -4.45
N GLN A 76 -10.84 -16.20 -5.51
CA GLN A 76 -9.75 -15.28 -5.81
C GLN A 76 -10.26 -13.84 -6.04
N ARG A 77 -11.39 -13.71 -6.74
CA ARG A 77 -12.07 -12.40 -6.91
C ARG A 77 -12.58 -11.84 -5.57
N ASP A 78 -13.11 -12.71 -4.71
CA ASP A 78 -13.53 -12.31 -3.36
C ASP A 78 -12.34 -11.88 -2.50
N TRP A 79 -11.23 -12.62 -2.52
CA TRP A 79 -10.01 -12.22 -1.79
C TRP A 79 -9.48 -10.86 -2.24
N SER A 80 -9.52 -10.59 -3.55
CA SER A 80 -9.14 -9.30 -4.09
C SER A 80 -10.04 -8.17 -3.56
N ARG A 81 -11.36 -8.35 -3.62
CA ARG A 81 -12.33 -7.38 -3.09
C ARG A 81 -12.15 -7.14 -1.58
N LEU A 82 -12.08 -8.22 -0.80
CA LEU A 82 -11.89 -8.14 0.65
C LEU A 82 -10.56 -7.47 1.07
N ALA A 83 -9.53 -7.57 0.23
CA ALA A 83 -8.28 -6.85 0.48
C ALA A 83 -8.48 -5.33 0.44
N LEU A 84 -9.31 -4.83 -0.50
CA LEU A 84 -9.62 -3.40 -0.63
C LEU A 84 -10.50 -2.92 0.53
N GLU A 85 -11.51 -3.70 0.90
CA GLU A 85 -12.38 -3.42 2.05
C GLU A 85 -11.59 -3.32 3.36
N ALA A 86 -10.52 -4.13 3.48
CA ALA A 86 -9.65 -4.14 4.67
C ALA A 86 -8.51 -3.11 4.61
N SER A 87 -8.22 -2.53 3.46
CA SER A 87 -7.12 -1.57 3.27
C SER A 87 -7.62 -0.18 2.90
N TRP A 88 -7.64 0.16 1.62
CA TRP A 88 -7.94 1.51 1.13
C TRP A 88 -9.33 2.02 1.54
N GLU A 89 -10.36 1.19 1.39
CA GLU A 89 -11.73 1.55 1.78
C GLU A 89 -11.91 1.63 3.29
N ALA A 90 -11.14 0.86 4.08
CA ALA A 90 -11.18 0.95 5.54
C ALA A 90 -10.67 2.28 6.06
N HIS A 91 -9.78 2.94 5.32
CA HIS A 91 -8.98 4.06 5.82
C HIS A 91 -9.20 5.38 5.08
N SER A 92 -9.97 5.39 3.99
CA SER A 92 -10.27 6.61 3.23
C SER A 92 -11.70 6.62 2.69
N GLY A 93 -12.10 7.72 2.05
CA GLY A 93 -13.42 7.86 1.44
C GLY A 93 -13.58 7.12 0.12
N VAL A 94 -12.51 6.52 -0.43
CA VAL A 94 -12.62 5.77 -1.69
C VAL A 94 -13.57 4.58 -1.57
N THR A 95 -14.34 4.32 -2.61
CA THR A 95 -15.24 3.16 -2.70
C THR A 95 -15.15 2.50 -4.07
N PHE A 96 -15.07 1.17 -4.07
CA PHE A 96 -15.04 0.34 -5.28
C PHE A 96 -16.31 -0.49 -5.37
N THR A 97 -16.98 -0.48 -6.52
CA THR A 97 -18.27 -1.15 -6.70
C THR A 97 -18.33 -1.97 -7.98
N GLY A 98 -19.37 -2.82 -8.07
CA GLY A 98 -19.59 -3.67 -9.23
C GLY A 98 -19.06 -5.08 -9.01
N TRP A 99 -17.78 -5.32 -9.29
CA TRP A 99 -17.11 -6.61 -9.12
C TRP A 99 -17.73 -7.76 -9.94
N GLN A 100 -18.54 -7.40 -10.93
CA GLN A 100 -19.17 -8.36 -11.83
C GLN A 100 -18.28 -8.61 -13.06
N GLN A 101 -18.70 -9.51 -13.92
CA GLN A 101 -18.07 -9.69 -15.23
C GLN A 101 -18.26 -8.41 -16.07
N CYS A 102 -17.21 -7.98 -16.78
CA CYS A 102 -17.29 -6.81 -17.64
C CYS A 102 -18.30 -7.00 -18.78
N THR A 103 -18.93 -5.92 -19.16
CA THR A 103 -19.76 -5.84 -20.34
C THR A 103 -19.05 -5.00 -21.43
N ASN A 104 -19.58 -5.02 -22.64
CA ASN A 104 -19.09 -4.18 -23.75
C ASN A 104 -19.72 -2.78 -23.72
N ASP A 105 -19.88 -2.19 -22.53
CA ASP A 105 -20.41 -0.83 -22.40
C ASP A 105 -19.31 0.20 -22.70
N PRO A 106 -19.42 0.99 -23.78
CA PRO A 106 -18.42 2.00 -24.11
C PRO A 106 -18.40 3.17 -23.09
N ASN A 107 -19.44 3.30 -22.27
CA ASN A 107 -19.54 4.32 -21.23
C ASN A 107 -19.22 3.80 -19.84
N TYR A 108 -18.69 2.57 -19.74
CA TYR A 108 -18.28 2.05 -18.44
C TYR A 108 -17.28 2.99 -17.78
N TYR A 109 -17.53 3.34 -16.52
CA TYR A 109 -16.65 4.18 -15.72
C TYR A 109 -16.04 3.34 -14.60
N GLY A 110 -14.75 3.00 -14.75
CA GLY A 110 -14.05 2.16 -13.80
C GLY A 110 -12.93 1.32 -14.40
N ILE A 111 -12.46 0.39 -13.60
CA ILE A 111 -11.29 -0.46 -13.81
C ILE A 111 -11.73 -1.80 -14.37
N ARG A 112 -11.06 -2.27 -15.42
CA ARG A 112 -11.27 -3.60 -16.02
C ARG A 112 -10.07 -4.48 -15.70
N ILE A 113 -10.32 -5.62 -15.05
CA ILE A 113 -9.27 -6.51 -14.54
C ILE A 113 -9.24 -7.80 -15.35
N SER A 114 -8.08 -8.09 -15.95
CA SER A 114 -7.75 -9.39 -16.55
C SER A 114 -6.98 -10.26 -15.57
N VAL A 115 -6.93 -11.57 -15.83
CA VAL A 115 -6.13 -12.52 -15.04
C VAL A 115 -5.20 -13.28 -15.97
N GLU A 116 -3.91 -13.23 -15.68
CA GLU A 116 -2.87 -13.91 -16.44
C GLU A 116 -1.86 -14.56 -15.51
N ASP A 117 -1.29 -15.69 -15.93
CA ASP A 117 -0.14 -16.31 -15.27
C ASP A 117 1.03 -16.38 -16.26
N SER A 118 1.68 -15.25 -16.47
CA SER A 118 2.81 -15.08 -17.38
C SER A 118 4.13 -15.33 -16.65
N ALA A 119 5.06 -16.00 -17.29
CA ALA A 119 6.44 -16.14 -16.78
C ALA A 119 7.28 -14.86 -16.94
N VAL A 120 6.79 -13.88 -17.71
CA VAL A 120 7.54 -12.67 -18.08
C VAL A 120 7.02 -11.43 -17.35
N THR A 121 5.71 -11.33 -17.19
CA THR A 121 5.05 -10.17 -16.59
C THR A 121 4.27 -10.58 -15.36
N GLY A 122 4.55 -9.92 -14.22
CA GLY A 122 3.75 -10.06 -13.00
C GLY A 122 2.43 -9.29 -13.07
N PRO A 123 1.64 -9.32 -12.00
CA PRO A 123 0.52 -8.40 -11.81
C PRO A 123 0.97 -6.96 -12.02
N HIS A 124 0.12 -6.15 -12.64
CA HIS A 124 0.45 -4.75 -12.93
C HIS A 124 -0.78 -3.95 -13.36
N THR A 125 -0.64 -2.64 -13.40
CA THR A 125 -1.56 -1.71 -14.09
C THR A 125 -0.90 -1.11 -15.33
N GLN A 126 -1.69 -0.80 -16.37
CA GLN A 126 -1.20 -0.17 -17.62
C GLN A 126 -0.99 1.35 -17.45
N GLY A 127 -1.31 1.92 -16.30
CA GLY A 127 -1.20 3.34 -15.98
C GLY A 127 -1.63 3.59 -14.55
N LEU A 128 -1.91 4.84 -14.21
CA LEU A 128 -2.36 5.27 -12.89
C LEU A 128 -3.75 5.89 -12.94
N GLY A 129 -4.54 5.66 -11.89
CA GLY A 129 -5.82 6.34 -11.70
C GLY A 129 -6.76 6.26 -12.91
N THR A 130 -7.25 7.41 -13.36
CA THR A 130 -8.19 7.49 -14.50
C THR A 130 -7.62 7.09 -15.86
N GLU A 131 -6.30 6.89 -15.98
CA GLU A 131 -5.72 6.29 -17.19
C GLU A 131 -6.21 4.84 -17.39
N LEU A 132 -6.71 4.20 -16.33
CA LEU A 132 -7.28 2.85 -16.38
C LEU A 132 -8.76 2.82 -16.76
N ASN A 133 -9.41 4.00 -16.94
CA ASN A 133 -10.84 4.07 -17.14
C ASN A 133 -11.30 3.34 -18.41
N ASN A 134 -12.05 2.25 -18.23
CA ASN A 134 -12.58 1.39 -19.30
C ASN A 134 -11.51 0.76 -20.23
N VAL A 135 -10.26 0.68 -19.77
CA VAL A 135 -9.18 0.04 -20.51
C VAL A 135 -9.28 -1.47 -20.33
N VAL A 136 -9.45 -2.22 -21.40
CA VAL A 136 -9.48 -3.69 -21.39
C VAL A 136 -8.14 -4.20 -20.90
N GLY A 137 -8.14 -5.03 -19.83
CA GLY A 137 -6.92 -5.46 -19.18
C GLY A 137 -6.09 -4.31 -18.61
N GLY A 138 -6.71 -3.17 -18.28
CA GLY A 138 -6.04 -2.01 -17.67
C GLY A 138 -5.35 -2.37 -16.35
N MET A 139 -5.87 -3.36 -15.66
CA MET A 139 -5.22 -4.03 -14.53
C MET A 139 -5.13 -5.52 -14.80
N VAL A 140 -4.00 -6.14 -14.46
CA VAL A 140 -3.75 -7.58 -14.66
C VAL A 140 -3.39 -8.20 -13.31
N PHE A 141 -4.13 -9.25 -12.93
CA PHE A 141 -3.86 -10.05 -11.75
C PHE A 141 -3.33 -11.43 -12.11
N ASN A 142 -2.71 -12.09 -11.14
CA ASN A 142 -2.34 -13.50 -11.21
C ASN A 142 -3.06 -14.27 -10.08
N PHE A 143 -3.72 -15.37 -10.43
CA PHE A 143 -4.49 -16.17 -9.47
C PHE A 143 -3.92 -17.57 -9.23
N THR A 144 -2.90 -17.97 -9.99
CA THR A 144 -2.29 -19.29 -9.88
C THR A 144 -0.82 -19.28 -9.55
N PHE A 145 -0.09 -18.22 -9.87
CA PHE A 145 1.33 -17.96 -9.56
C PHE A 145 2.32 -19.03 -10.01
N ARG A 146 1.90 -19.96 -10.89
CA ARG A 146 2.73 -21.11 -11.26
C ARG A 146 3.94 -20.71 -12.08
N ASN A 147 3.78 -19.69 -12.93
CA ASN A 147 4.80 -19.23 -13.85
C ASN A 147 5.55 -18.00 -13.35
N TRP A 148 4.86 -17.04 -12.70
CA TRP A 148 5.48 -15.79 -12.28
C TRP A 148 6.11 -15.86 -10.89
N SER A 149 5.41 -16.38 -9.90
CA SER A 149 5.89 -16.42 -8.50
C SER A 149 5.54 -17.75 -7.83
N PRO A 150 6.29 -18.82 -8.12
CA PRO A 150 6.01 -20.15 -7.57
C PRO A 150 5.99 -20.21 -6.04
N SER A 151 6.60 -19.26 -5.34
CA SER A 151 6.56 -19.14 -3.88
C SER A 151 5.16 -18.82 -3.34
N CYS A 152 4.26 -18.31 -4.19
CA CYS A 152 2.87 -18.06 -3.87
C CYS A 152 1.95 -19.29 -4.06
N VAL A 153 2.43 -20.35 -4.70
CA VAL A 153 1.66 -21.59 -4.84
C VAL A 153 1.45 -22.23 -3.47
N GLY A 154 0.19 -22.50 -3.12
CA GLY A 154 -0.24 -22.95 -1.79
C GLY A 154 -0.43 -21.81 -0.78
N ARG A 155 -0.22 -20.56 -1.20
CA ARG A 155 -0.46 -19.34 -0.44
C ARG A 155 -1.22 -18.29 -1.27
N GLU A 156 -1.99 -18.73 -2.22
CA GLU A 156 -2.61 -17.86 -3.23
C GLU A 156 -3.43 -16.74 -2.59
N GLU A 157 -4.20 -17.00 -1.54
CA GLU A 157 -4.98 -15.97 -0.86
C GLU A 157 -4.09 -14.83 -0.33
N TYR A 158 -3.00 -15.18 0.37
CA TYR A 158 -2.06 -14.19 0.87
C TYR A 158 -1.49 -13.33 -0.26
N CYS A 159 -0.98 -13.97 -1.31
CA CYS A 159 -0.38 -13.26 -2.43
C CYS A 159 -1.39 -12.40 -3.19
N ILE A 160 -2.61 -12.89 -3.42
CA ILE A 160 -3.67 -12.14 -4.11
C ILE A 160 -4.08 -10.92 -3.30
N ARG A 161 -4.23 -11.03 -1.98
CA ARG A 161 -4.57 -9.89 -1.13
C ARG A 161 -3.50 -8.80 -1.17
N ASN A 162 -2.23 -9.18 -1.09
CA ASN A 162 -1.11 -8.24 -1.13
C ASN A 162 -0.99 -7.56 -2.50
N VAL A 163 -1.10 -8.33 -3.57
CA VAL A 163 -1.12 -7.81 -4.94
C VAL A 163 -2.31 -6.86 -5.13
N ALA A 164 -3.51 -7.26 -4.71
CA ALA A 164 -4.70 -6.43 -4.87
C ALA A 164 -4.54 -5.07 -4.17
N ALA A 165 -4.07 -5.05 -2.92
CA ALA A 165 -3.84 -3.81 -2.20
C ALA A 165 -2.80 -2.91 -2.89
N HIS A 166 -1.72 -3.47 -3.45
CA HIS A 166 -0.70 -2.74 -4.20
C HIS A 166 -1.25 -2.17 -5.53
N GLU A 167 -1.81 -3.03 -6.38
CA GLU A 167 -2.27 -2.63 -7.72
C GLU A 167 -3.42 -1.61 -7.64
N PHE A 168 -4.28 -1.70 -6.65
CA PHE A 168 -5.30 -0.69 -6.43
C PHE A 168 -4.74 0.63 -5.89
N GLY A 169 -3.57 0.65 -5.27
CA GLY A 169 -2.82 1.88 -5.03
C GLY A 169 -2.51 2.60 -6.36
N HIS A 170 -2.05 1.86 -7.37
CA HIS A 170 -1.88 2.40 -8.73
C HIS A 170 -3.21 2.85 -9.33
N ALA A 171 -4.25 2.04 -9.18
CA ALA A 171 -5.57 2.41 -9.66
C ALA A 171 -6.14 3.67 -8.99
N MET A 172 -5.69 4.02 -7.80
CA MET A 172 -6.01 5.27 -7.12
C MET A 172 -5.16 6.46 -7.57
N GLY A 173 -4.16 6.25 -8.44
CA GLY A 173 -3.26 7.30 -8.92
C GLY A 173 -1.91 7.37 -8.19
N PHE A 174 -1.56 6.36 -7.39
CA PHE A 174 -0.32 6.35 -6.62
C PHE A 174 0.80 5.66 -7.38
N ALA A 175 1.93 6.34 -7.53
CA ALA A 175 3.12 5.81 -8.18
C ALA A 175 3.98 5.03 -7.17
N HIS A 176 4.93 4.25 -7.68
CA HIS A 176 5.89 3.56 -6.83
C HIS A 176 6.70 4.54 -5.98
N GLU A 177 6.85 4.24 -4.71
CA GLU A 177 7.58 5.09 -3.76
C GLU A 177 9.08 5.13 -4.07
N GLN A 178 9.68 4.07 -4.62
CA GLN A 178 11.07 4.06 -5.07
C GLN A 178 11.32 4.91 -6.32
N ASN A 179 10.28 5.36 -7.03
CA ASN A 179 10.40 6.29 -8.15
C ASN A 179 10.59 7.75 -7.72
N ARG A 180 10.44 8.07 -6.44
CA ARG A 180 10.56 9.43 -5.93
C ARG A 180 11.97 9.99 -6.15
N PRO A 181 12.11 11.28 -6.44
CA PRO A 181 13.44 11.90 -6.62
C PRO A 181 14.27 11.98 -5.33
N ASP A 182 13.64 11.83 -4.15
CA ASP A 182 14.29 11.81 -2.84
C ASP A 182 14.51 10.39 -2.28
N THR A 183 14.34 9.36 -3.12
CA THR A 183 14.61 7.96 -2.75
C THR A 183 16.07 7.81 -2.29
N PRO A 184 16.30 7.28 -1.07
CA PRO A 184 17.65 7.16 -0.55
C PRO A 184 18.46 6.10 -1.32
N SER A 185 19.77 6.29 -1.39
CA SER A 185 20.67 5.36 -2.09
C SER A 185 20.76 3.95 -1.47
N THR A 186 20.16 3.75 -0.30
CA THR A 186 19.98 2.44 0.34
C THR A 186 18.92 1.59 -0.35
N CYS A 187 17.90 2.19 -0.96
CA CYS A 187 16.97 1.52 -1.84
C CYS A 187 17.67 1.21 -3.17
N LYS A 188 17.71 -0.06 -3.57
CA LYS A 188 18.39 -0.53 -4.78
C LYS A 188 17.40 -0.94 -5.88
N GLU A 189 16.12 -0.92 -5.59
CA GLU A 189 15.12 -1.24 -6.59
C GLU A 189 15.10 -0.17 -7.68
N PRO A 190 15.13 -0.57 -8.96
CA PRO A 190 15.05 0.37 -10.06
C PRO A 190 13.68 1.03 -10.11
N ALA A 191 13.62 2.25 -10.62
CA ALA A 191 12.36 2.90 -10.92
C ALA A 191 11.56 2.09 -11.96
N GLN A 192 10.25 1.94 -11.73
CA GLN A 192 9.34 1.16 -12.57
C GLN A 192 8.00 1.88 -12.74
N GLY A 193 7.38 1.69 -13.91
CA GLY A 193 6.06 2.24 -14.21
C GLY A 193 6.04 3.76 -14.32
N THR A 194 4.85 4.32 -14.13
CA THR A 194 4.59 5.76 -14.26
C THR A 194 5.13 6.54 -13.06
N TYR A 195 5.69 7.71 -13.31
CA TYR A 195 6.11 8.64 -12.26
C TYR A 195 4.92 9.48 -11.77
N GLY A 196 4.95 9.87 -10.50
CA GLY A 196 4.06 10.87 -9.95
C GLY A 196 4.50 12.30 -10.27
N ASP A 197 3.66 13.26 -9.91
CA ASP A 197 3.92 14.70 -9.99
C ASP A 197 3.84 15.39 -8.61
N THR A 198 3.33 14.68 -7.62
CA THR A 198 3.04 15.21 -6.29
C THR A 198 3.73 14.37 -5.22
N LEU A 199 4.67 15.01 -4.51
CA LEU A 199 5.34 14.43 -3.35
C LEU A 199 4.57 14.80 -2.07
N ILE A 200 4.25 13.79 -1.28
CA ILE A 200 3.57 13.95 0.00
C ILE A 200 4.55 13.51 1.09
N GLY A 201 5.14 14.46 1.82
CA GLY A 201 6.12 14.22 2.88
C GLY A 201 7.43 13.56 2.43
N ALA A 202 8.16 12.93 3.35
CA ALA A 202 9.42 12.27 3.07
C ALA A 202 9.19 10.85 2.48
N TRP A 203 10.22 10.26 1.89
CA TRP A 203 10.20 8.87 1.40
C TRP A 203 9.84 7.88 2.53
N ASP A 204 9.01 6.87 2.21
CA ASP A 204 8.49 5.91 3.18
C ASP A 204 8.89 4.46 2.81
N LEU A 205 9.78 3.89 3.62
CA LEU A 205 10.18 2.48 3.45
C LEU A 205 9.00 1.51 3.68
N ALA A 206 8.07 1.86 4.56
CA ALA A 206 6.95 0.99 4.93
C ALA A 206 5.74 1.07 3.98
N SER A 207 5.76 2.00 2.99
CA SER A 207 4.68 2.12 2.03
C SER A 207 4.44 0.80 1.28
N ILE A 208 3.16 0.45 1.09
CA ILE A 208 2.76 -0.68 0.24
C ILE A 208 3.18 -0.47 -1.22
N MET A 209 3.40 0.80 -1.64
CA MET A 209 3.85 1.16 -2.98
C MET A 209 5.37 1.14 -3.14
N ASN A 210 6.14 0.63 -2.16
CA ASN A 210 7.59 0.67 -2.13
C ASN A 210 8.21 -0.72 -2.27
N TYR A 211 8.88 -0.99 -3.38
CA TYR A 211 9.58 -2.27 -3.59
C TYR A 211 10.82 -2.46 -2.70
N CYS A 212 11.34 -1.39 -2.06
CA CYS A 212 12.36 -1.51 -1.04
C CYS A 212 11.81 -1.87 0.35
N ASN A 213 10.48 -1.98 0.50
CA ASN A 213 9.87 -2.48 1.72
C ASN A 213 10.32 -3.93 1.93
N PRO A 214 10.90 -4.29 3.11
CA PRO A 214 11.32 -5.66 3.39
C PRO A 214 10.15 -6.65 3.46
N ASP A 215 8.96 -6.16 3.75
CA ASP A 215 7.72 -6.94 3.74
C ASP A 215 7.11 -6.83 2.34
N TRP A 216 7.01 -7.95 1.64
CA TRP A 216 6.57 -7.98 0.24
C TRP A 216 5.18 -7.34 0.08
N ASN A 217 5.12 -6.25 -0.70
CA ASN A 217 3.93 -5.39 -0.82
C ASN A 217 3.34 -5.04 0.57
N GLY A 218 4.20 -4.73 1.55
CA GLY A 218 3.77 -4.36 2.91
C GLY A 218 2.90 -5.39 3.61
N ASP A 219 2.98 -6.67 3.23
CA ASP A 219 2.05 -7.74 3.67
C ASP A 219 0.57 -7.36 3.48
N GLY A 220 0.26 -6.55 2.47
CA GLY A 220 -1.09 -6.03 2.21
C GLY A 220 -1.55 -4.97 3.20
N GLN A 221 -0.66 -4.45 4.04
CA GLN A 221 -0.96 -3.42 5.03
C GLN A 221 -0.54 -2.03 4.52
N LEU A 222 -1.42 -1.06 4.71
CA LEU A 222 -1.10 0.33 4.42
C LEU A 222 -0.23 0.92 5.52
N SER A 223 0.81 1.63 5.14
CA SER A 223 1.54 2.49 6.09
C SER A 223 0.67 3.68 6.53
N THR A 224 1.06 4.35 7.60
CA THR A 224 0.41 5.61 8.00
C THR A 224 0.42 6.63 6.86
N THR A 225 1.45 6.60 6.04
CA THR A 225 1.63 7.49 4.90
C THR A 225 0.67 7.17 3.76
N ASP A 226 0.52 5.89 3.43
CA ASP A 226 -0.44 5.44 2.42
C ASP A 226 -1.85 5.90 2.79
N ILE A 227 -2.21 5.77 4.08
CA ILE A 227 -3.51 6.21 4.60
C ILE A 227 -3.68 7.73 4.45
N VAL A 228 -2.68 8.52 4.86
CA VAL A 228 -2.76 9.98 4.74
C VAL A 228 -2.84 10.41 3.28
N MET A 229 -2.09 9.78 2.39
CA MET A 229 -2.15 10.03 0.95
C MET A 229 -3.54 9.73 0.39
N ALA A 230 -4.11 8.57 0.73
CA ALA A 230 -5.46 8.21 0.32
C ALA A 230 -6.51 9.22 0.84
N GLN A 231 -6.42 9.62 2.10
CA GLN A 231 -7.32 10.61 2.68
C GLN A 231 -7.17 12.01 2.07
N MET A 232 -5.98 12.39 1.62
CA MET A 232 -5.76 13.67 0.96
C MET A 232 -6.52 13.78 -0.36
N PHE A 233 -6.57 12.71 -1.13
CA PHE A 233 -7.19 12.71 -2.47
C PHE A 233 -8.66 12.26 -2.46
N TYR A 234 -9.04 11.36 -1.55
CA TYR A 234 -10.36 10.72 -1.50
C TYR A 234 -11.15 11.05 -0.23
N GLY A 235 -10.60 11.89 0.65
CA GLY A 235 -11.22 12.23 1.93
C GLY A 235 -11.06 11.15 3.00
N PRO A 236 -11.30 11.47 4.26
CA PRO A 236 -11.37 10.50 5.35
C PRO A 236 -12.64 9.65 5.21
N ARG A 237 -12.62 8.46 5.84
CA ARG A 237 -13.78 7.61 5.96
C ARG A 237 -14.78 8.19 6.98
#